data_9d821a0874093e3faa8d09b3d10cbe45
#
_entry.id   9d821a0874093e3faa8d09b3d10cbe45
#
_cell.length_a   1.000
_cell.length_b   1.000
_cell.length_c   1.000
_cell.angle_alpha   90.00
_cell.angle_beta   90.00
_cell.angle_gamma   90.00
#
_symmetry.space_group_name_H-M   'P 1'
#
loop_
_entity.id
_entity.type
_entity.pdbx_description
1 polymer ?
#
loop_
_entity_poly.entity_id
_entity_poly.type
_entity_poly.pdbx_seq_one_letter_code
_entity_poly.pdbx_strand_id
1 'polypeptide(L)'
;MQITLKNLKRDYGSLHAVDGVSLEIPSNTVYGIIGRSGAGKSTLVRLVSMLETPDQGEVWYGDKRVDNLSREEMIQERRKIGMIFQNFNLFSSRTAAGNIAYPMEICRKSKEYIRKRTEELLALVGLEGRGDAPVSTLSGGQKQRIAIARALASEPSILFCDEATSALDPQTTRSILALIKEIQKKMNLTVVMITHQMEVVRDACDRVAVLDGGKVVEEGLVSDIFSSPKSVVTKDFLSNLTSVKESLVR
;
A
#
# COMPACT_ATOMS: atom_id res chain seq x y z
N MET A 1 4.58 -9.72 8.93
CA MET A 1 6.06 -9.65 8.73
C MET A 1 6.49 -8.22 9.03
N GLN A 2 7.45 -8.00 9.92
CA GLN A 2 8.00 -6.66 10.24
C GLN A 2 8.85 -6.13 9.09
N ILE A 3 8.88 -4.80 8.90
CA ILE A 3 9.77 -4.12 7.97
C ILE A 3 10.62 -3.13 8.76
N THR A 4 11.95 -3.19 8.58
CA THR A 4 12.88 -2.27 9.22
C THR A 4 13.72 -1.56 8.16
N LEU A 5 13.75 -0.25 8.23
CA LEU A 5 14.53 0.64 7.37
C LEU A 5 15.64 1.26 8.21
N LYS A 6 16.88 1.22 7.73
CA LYS A 6 18.03 1.77 8.43
C LYS A 6 18.76 2.76 7.54
N ASN A 7 18.63 4.04 7.87
CA ASN A 7 19.35 5.15 7.24
C ASN A 7 19.28 5.13 5.70
N LEU A 8 18.08 4.89 5.14
CA LEU A 8 17.89 4.83 3.69
C LEU A 8 18.13 6.18 3.04
N LYS A 9 18.89 6.15 1.93
CA LYS A 9 19.10 7.31 1.06
C LYS A 9 18.84 6.95 -0.39
N ARG A 10 18.25 7.90 -1.12
CA ARG A 10 18.07 7.81 -2.56
C ARG A 10 18.09 9.20 -3.18
N ASP A 11 19.01 9.39 -4.12
CA ASP A 11 19.23 10.65 -4.82
C ASP A 11 18.90 10.50 -6.32
N TYR A 12 18.34 11.55 -6.89
CA TYR A 12 18.17 11.69 -8.34
C TYR A 12 18.85 13.00 -8.78
N GLY A 13 20.12 12.90 -9.17
CA GLY A 13 20.96 14.06 -9.43
C GLY A 13 21.13 14.90 -8.16
N SER A 14 20.68 16.15 -8.17
CA SER A 14 20.73 17.04 -7.00
C SER A 14 19.55 16.89 -6.02
N LEU A 15 18.54 16.07 -6.37
CA LEU A 15 17.35 15.87 -5.54
C LEU A 15 17.58 14.71 -4.57
N HIS A 16 17.62 15.00 -3.27
CA HIS A 16 17.60 14.02 -2.19
C HIS A 16 16.16 13.54 -1.94
N ALA A 17 15.71 12.53 -2.70
CA ALA A 17 14.32 12.06 -2.64
C ALA A 17 14.01 11.28 -1.34
N VAL A 18 15.01 10.57 -0.79
CA VAL A 18 14.98 9.93 0.52
C VAL A 18 16.33 10.22 1.18
N ASP A 19 16.35 10.83 2.36
CA ASP A 19 17.55 11.29 3.04
C ASP A 19 17.62 10.83 4.49
N GLY A 20 18.23 9.68 4.72
CA GLY A 20 18.49 9.13 6.05
C GLY A 20 17.24 8.57 6.74
N VAL A 21 16.27 8.03 6.00
CA VAL A 21 15.04 7.48 6.58
C VAL A 21 15.33 6.20 7.33
N SER A 22 14.96 6.19 8.63
CA SER A 22 14.94 5.01 9.48
C SER A 22 13.53 4.86 10.04
N LEU A 23 12.93 3.68 9.87
CA LEU A 23 11.56 3.37 10.30
C LEU A 23 11.45 1.90 10.73
N GLU A 24 10.60 1.64 11.68
CA GLU A 24 10.21 0.30 12.07
C GLU A 24 8.69 0.12 11.90
N ILE A 25 8.29 -0.69 10.92
CA ILE A 25 6.90 -1.00 10.63
C ILE A 25 6.58 -2.35 11.28
N PRO A 26 5.80 -2.38 12.37
CA PRO A 26 5.49 -3.62 13.08
C PRO A 26 4.72 -4.60 12.21
N SER A 27 4.89 -5.90 12.47
CA SER A 27 4.08 -6.94 11.81
C SER A 27 2.60 -6.79 12.17
N ASN A 28 1.74 -7.22 11.24
CA ASN A 28 0.28 -7.29 11.44
C ASN A 28 -0.37 -5.95 11.79
N THR A 29 0.15 -4.84 11.26
CA THR A 29 -0.38 -3.49 11.43
C THR A 29 -0.76 -2.88 10.08
N VAL A 30 -1.62 -1.87 10.11
CA VAL A 30 -1.82 -0.93 9.00
C VAL A 30 -0.99 0.32 9.30
N TYR A 31 0.09 0.51 8.57
CA TYR A 31 1.03 1.60 8.75
C TYR A 31 0.89 2.65 7.64
N GLY A 32 0.58 3.88 8.01
CA GLY A 32 0.44 5.00 7.10
C GLY A 32 1.78 5.68 6.82
N ILE A 33 2.02 6.07 5.57
CA ILE A 33 3.11 6.97 5.18
C ILE A 33 2.47 8.16 4.48
N ILE A 34 2.58 9.33 5.09
CA ILE A 34 1.98 10.57 4.58
C ILE A 34 3.04 11.64 4.33
N GLY A 35 2.68 12.63 3.55
CA GLY A 35 3.55 13.76 3.21
C GLY A 35 3.00 14.55 2.03
N ARG A 36 3.52 15.76 1.81
CA ARG A 36 3.17 16.59 0.66
C ARG A 36 3.60 15.93 -0.65
N SER A 37 3.08 16.43 -1.78
CA SER A 37 3.62 16.05 -3.08
C SER A 37 5.12 16.36 -3.12
N GLY A 38 5.93 15.43 -3.65
CA GLY A 38 7.38 15.58 -3.65
C GLY A 38 8.10 15.24 -2.34
N ALA A 39 7.42 14.86 -1.26
CA ALA A 39 8.05 14.52 0.02
C ALA A 39 8.89 13.22 0.01
N GLY A 40 8.94 12.47 -1.09
CA GLY A 40 9.72 11.24 -1.22
C GLY A 40 8.93 9.94 -1.00
N LYS A 41 7.62 10.01 -0.74
CA LYS A 41 6.78 8.83 -0.44
C LYS A 41 6.86 7.72 -1.48
N SER A 42 6.65 8.05 -2.75
CA SER A 42 6.68 7.06 -3.85
C SER A 42 8.08 6.45 -4.02
N THR A 43 9.14 7.24 -3.84
CA THR A 43 10.51 6.74 -3.84
C THR A 43 10.73 5.79 -2.67
N LEU A 44 10.32 6.17 -1.45
CA LEU A 44 10.45 5.32 -0.27
C LEU A 44 9.73 3.96 -0.49
N VAL A 45 8.51 3.97 -1.04
CA VAL A 45 7.78 2.73 -1.35
C VAL A 45 8.52 1.86 -2.36
N ARG A 46 9.09 2.45 -3.41
CA ARG A 46 9.86 1.70 -4.41
C ARG A 46 11.09 1.05 -3.80
N LEU A 47 11.78 1.74 -2.89
CA LEU A 47 12.90 1.17 -2.15
C LEU A 47 12.46 0.01 -1.25
N VAL A 48 11.42 0.25 -0.44
CA VAL A 48 10.91 -0.75 0.52
C VAL A 48 10.31 -1.95 -0.20
N SER A 49 9.63 -1.77 -1.33
CA SER A 49 9.08 -2.85 -2.15
C SER A 49 10.10 -3.51 -3.08
N MET A 50 11.38 -3.16 -2.97
CA MET A 50 12.48 -3.67 -3.81
C MET A 50 12.31 -3.36 -5.31
N LEU A 51 11.47 -2.39 -5.69
CA LEU A 51 11.35 -1.93 -7.08
C LEU A 51 12.57 -1.10 -7.50
N GLU A 52 13.21 -0.44 -6.55
CA GLU A 52 14.47 0.29 -6.71
C GLU A 52 15.42 -0.10 -5.57
N THR A 53 16.73 0.07 -5.82
CA THR A 53 17.77 -0.17 -4.81
C THR A 53 18.14 1.16 -4.16
N PRO A 54 18.28 1.26 -2.84
CA PRO A 54 18.76 2.45 -2.18
C PRO A 54 20.24 2.73 -2.54
N ASP A 55 20.64 4.01 -2.52
CA ASP A 55 22.05 4.40 -2.68
C ASP A 55 22.83 4.13 -1.39
N GLN A 56 22.16 4.24 -0.23
CA GLN A 56 22.71 3.92 1.08
C GLN A 56 21.62 3.38 2.00
N GLY A 57 22.05 2.68 3.07
CA GLY A 57 21.17 2.15 4.08
C GLY A 57 20.73 0.70 3.80
N GLU A 58 19.75 0.23 4.55
CA GLU A 58 19.33 -1.15 4.53
C GLU A 58 17.81 -1.30 4.64
N VAL A 59 17.25 -2.29 3.93
CA VAL A 59 15.85 -2.72 4.05
C VAL A 59 15.82 -4.15 4.56
N TRP A 60 15.05 -4.38 5.63
CA TRP A 60 14.90 -5.70 6.25
C TRP A 60 13.44 -6.14 6.29
N TYR A 61 13.19 -7.40 5.98
CA TYR A 61 11.92 -8.09 6.16
C TYR A 61 12.07 -9.19 7.22
N GLY A 62 11.59 -8.93 8.43
CA GLY A 62 11.95 -9.71 9.61
C GLY A 62 13.46 -9.67 9.82
N ASP A 63 14.11 -10.84 9.85
CA ASP A 63 15.56 -10.98 10.05
C ASP A 63 16.34 -11.01 8.73
N LYS A 64 15.68 -10.85 7.58
CA LYS A 64 16.32 -10.92 6.27
C LYS A 64 16.54 -9.54 5.67
N ARG A 65 17.79 -9.20 5.35
CA ARG A 65 18.12 -8.02 4.55
C ARG A 65 17.72 -8.26 3.08
N VAL A 66 16.99 -7.32 2.47
CA VAL A 66 16.39 -7.50 1.14
C VAL A 66 16.87 -6.53 0.06
N ASP A 67 17.59 -5.47 0.41
CA ASP A 67 18.12 -4.48 -0.53
C ASP A 67 19.37 -4.95 -1.30
N ASN A 68 20.04 -6.00 -0.83
CA ASN A 68 21.28 -6.53 -1.38
C ASN A 68 21.17 -7.94 -1.97
N LEU A 69 19.94 -8.40 -2.24
CA LEU A 69 19.68 -9.74 -2.77
C LEU A 69 20.14 -9.88 -4.21
N SER A 70 20.52 -11.12 -4.60
CA SER A 70 20.65 -11.50 -6.00
C SER A 70 19.32 -11.35 -6.74
N ARG A 71 19.37 -11.28 -8.08
CA ARG A 71 18.16 -11.15 -8.90
C ARG A 71 17.15 -12.28 -8.65
N GLU A 72 17.63 -13.49 -8.49
CA GLU A 72 16.79 -14.66 -8.25
C GLU A 72 16.12 -14.62 -6.88
N GLU A 73 16.88 -14.29 -5.84
CA GLU A 73 16.36 -14.12 -4.48
C GLU A 73 15.35 -12.98 -4.42
N MET A 74 15.63 -11.86 -5.08
CA MET A 74 14.71 -10.71 -5.16
C MET A 74 13.37 -11.09 -5.77
N ILE A 75 13.37 -11.92 -6.85
CA ILE A 75 12.14 -12.43 -7.46
C ILE A 75 11.33 -13.26 -6.45
N GLN A 76 11.99 -14.08 -5.65
CA GLN A 76 11.30 -14.90 -4.63
C GLN A 76 10.74 -14.01 -3.50
N GLU A 77 11.50 -13.01 -3.03
CA GLU A 77 11.02 -12.11 -1.99
C GLU A 77 9.87 -11.21 -2.47
N ARG A 78 9.90 -10.74 -3.73
CA ARG A 78 8.80 -9.97 -4.33
C ARG A 78 7.48 -10.74 -4.40
N ARG A 79 7.51 -12.08 -4.43
CA ARG A 79 6.29 -12.91 -4.37
C ARG A 79 5.57 -12.82 -3.03
N LYS A 80 6.28 -12.42 -1.96
CA LYS A 80 5.73 -12.20 -0.61
C LYS A 80 5.10 -10.82 -0.46
N ILE A 81 5.09 -10.01 -1.53
CA ILE A 81 4.57 -8.65 -1.55
C ILE A 81 3.37 -8.60 -2.49
N GLY A 82 2.27 -8.03 -1.99
CA GLY A 82 1.16 -7.54 -2.81
C GLY A 82 1.29 -6.03 -3.01
N MET A 83 0.87 -5.53 -4.17
CA MET A 83 0.88 -4.10 -4.46
C MET A 83 -0.44 -3.68 -5.11
N ILE A 84 -1.04 -2.63 -4.54
CA ILE A 84 -2.26 -1.98 -5.02
C ILE A 84 -1.89 -0.57 -5.44
N PHE A 85 -2.20 -0.22 -6.69
CA PHE A 85 -1.85 1.07 -7.29
C PHE A 85 -3.06 1.99 -7.40
N GLN A 86 -2.82 3.27 -7.48
CA GLN A 86 -3.82 4.33 -7.67
C GLN A 86 -4.72 4.08 -8.90
N ASN A 87 -4.14 3.72 -10.04
CA ASN A 87 -4.84 3.53 -11.32
C ASN A 87 -5.25 2.07 -11.57
N PHE A 88 -5.45 1.26 -10.52
CA PHE A 88 -5.80 -0.16 -10.56
C PHE A 88 -4.79 -1.04 -11.31
N ASN A 89 -4.18 -0.57 -12.39
CA ASN A 89 -3.23 -1.25 -13.28
C ASN A 89 -3.73 -2.65 -13.71
N LEU A 90 -5.03 -2.76 -14.01
CA LEU A 90 -5.62 -4.00 -14.52
C LEU A 90 -5.31 -4.17 -16.01
N PHE A 91 -5.08 -5.41 -16.42
CA PHE A 91 -4.95 -5.76 -17.84
C PHE A 91 -6.33 -5.65 -18.50
N SER A 92 -6.50 -4.70 -19.40
CA SER A 92 -7.75 -4.48 -20.14
C SER A 92 -8.10 -5.63 -21.09
N SER A 93 -7.10 -6.39 -21.53
CA SER A 93 -7.25 -7.58 -22.39
C SER A 93 -7.67 -8.84 -21.62
N ARG A 94 -7.79 -8.78 -20.29
CA ARG A 94 -8.18 -9.92 -19.45
C ARG A 94 -9.51 -9.63 -18.74
N THR A 95 -10.21 -10.70 -18.39
CA THR A 95 -11.38 -10.64 -17.51
C THR A 95 -10.97 -10.33 -16.05
N ALA A 96 -11.95 -10.13 -15.18
CA ALA A 96 -11.73 -10.00 -13.73
C ALA A 96 -10.95 -11.20 -13.17
N ALA A 97 -11.41 -12.43 -13.45
CA ALA A 97 -10.72 -13.66 -13.04
C ALA A 97 -9.32 -13.77 -13.64
N GLY A 98 -9.16 -13.41 -14.93
CA GLY A 98 -7.86 -13.43 -15.61
C GLY A 98 -6.84 -12.45 -15.00
N ASN A 99 -7.29 -11.31 -14.46
CA ASN A 99 -6.43 -10.40 -13.70
C ASN A 99 -5.98 -11.01 -12.37
N ILE A 100 -6.88 -11.64 -11.64
CA ILE A 100 -6.57 -12.30 -10.36
C ILE A 100 -5.64 -13.51 -10.59
N ALA A 101 -5.87 -14.30 -11.64
CA ALA A 101 -5.10 -15.48 -11.98
C ALA A 101 -3.64 -15.17 -12.34
N TYR A 102 -3.38 -14.00 -12.92
CA TYR A 102 -2.10 -13.66 -13.55
C TYR A 102 -0.87 -13.87 -12.66
N PRO A 103 -0.81 -13.43 -11.38
CA PRO A 103 0.35 -13.69 -10.53
C PRO A 103 0.60 -15.19 -10.30
N MET A 104 -0.46 -15.98 -10.21
CA MET A 104 -0.37 -17.43 -10.02
C MET A 104 0.10 -18.16 -11.29
N GLU A 105 -0.30 -17.67 -12.48
CA GLU A 105 0.18 -18.14 -13.78
C GLU A 105 1.70 -17.95 -13.91
N ILE A 106 2.21 -16.75 -13.54
CA ILE A 106 3.66 -16.46 -13.52
C ILE A 106 4.39 -17.41 -12.56
N CYS A 107 3.78 -17.71 -11.41
CA CYS A 107 4.30 -18.67 -10.44
C CYS A 107 4.13 -20.13 -10.87
N ARG A 108 3.61 -20.41 -12.08
CA ARG A 108 3.39 -21.76 -12.64
C ARG A 108 2.58 -22.68 -11.72
N LYS A 109 1.59 -22.12 -11.01
CA LYS A 109 0.66 -22.91 -10.21
C LYS A 109 -0.24 -23.77 -11.12
N SER A 110 -0.78 -24.87 -10.58
CA SER A 110 -1.68 -25.74 -11.35
C SER A 110 -2.98 -25.02 -11.73
N LYS A 111 -3.60 -25.40 -12.85
CA LYS A 111 -4.87 -24.82 -13.31
C LYS A 111 -5.98 -24.97 -12.27
N GLU A 112 -6.01 -26.09 -11.55
CA GLU A 112 -6.98 -26.36 -10.49
C GLU A 112 -6.78 -25.40 -9.30
N TYR A 113 -5.52 -25.21 -8.85
CA TYR A 113 -5.20 -24.24 -7.80
C TYR A 113 -5.60 -22.83 -8.22
N ILE A 114 -5.25 -22.40 -9.43
CA ILE A 114 -5.57 -21.06 -9.95
C ILE A 114 -7.08 -20.84 -9.96
N ARG A 115 -7.87 -21.80 -10.47
CA ARG A 115 -9.33 -21.70 -10.50
C ARG A 115 -9.90 -21.55 -9.11
N LYS A 116 -9.59 -22.49 -8.21
CA LYS A 116 -10.09 -22.48 -6.83
C LYS A 116 -9.73 -21.17 -6.10
N ARG A 117 -8.45 -20.78 -6.18
CA ARG A 117 -7.97 -19.56 -5.51
C ARG A 117 -8.61 -18.29 -6.06
N THR A 118 -8.84 -18.23 -7.37
CA THR A 118 -9.51 -17.09 -8.01
C THR A 118 -10.97 -16.97 -7.53
N GLU A 119 -11.71 -18.08 -7.43
CA GLU A 119 -13.06 -18.11 -6.88
C GLU A 119 -13.10 -17.64 -5.41
N GLU A 120 -12.18 -18.15 -4.56
CA GLU A 120 -12.04 -17.70 -3.17
C GLU A 120 -11.77 -16.20 -3.05
N LEU A 121 -10.90 -15.66 -3.91
CA LEU A 121 -10.54 -14.25 -3.89
C LEU A 121 -11.67 -13.35 -4.42
N LEU A 122 -12.42 -13.81 -5.43
CA LEU A 122 -13.63 -13.10 -5.88
C LEU A 122 -14.66 -13.02 -4.77
N ALA A 123 -14.88 -14.11 -4.04
CA ALA A 123 -15.75 -14.13 -2.88
C ALA A 123 -15.26 -13.19 -1.78
N LEU A 124 -13.96 -13.24 -1.46
CA LEU A 124 -13.34 -12.39 -0.43
C LEU A 124 -13.56 -10.89 -0.68
N VAL A 125 -13.54 -10.47 -1.95
CA VAL A 125 -13.75 -9.05 -2.31
C VAL A 125 -15.21 -8.72 -2.66
N GLY A 126 -16.17 -9.65 -2.47
CA GLY A 126 -17.60 -9.46 -2.72
C GLY A 126 -17.95 -9.30 -4.20
N LEU A 127 -17.31 -10.10 -5.06
CA LEU A 127 -17.51 -10.11 -6.51
C LEU A 127 -17.74 -11.54 -7.04
N GLU A 128 -18.42 -12.40 -6.26
CA GLU A 128 -18.85 -13.73 -6.70
C GLU A 128 -19.64 -13.64 -8.00
N GLY A 129 -19.37 -14.57 -8.92
CA GLY A 129 -20.04 -14.64 -10.22
C GLY A 129 -19.62 -13.55 -11.23
N ARG A 130 -18.69 -12.66 -10.87
CA ARG A 130 -18.20 -11.59 -11.77
C ARG A 130 -16.87 -11.92 -12.43
N GLY A 131 -16.39 -13.15 -12.33
CA GLY A 131 -15.08 -13.57 -12.84
C GLY A 131 -14.89 -13.35 -14.35
N ASP A 132 -15.92 -13.60 -15.15
CA ASP A 132 -15.88 -13.48 -16.61
C ASP A 132 -16.10 -12.05 -17.12
N ALA A 133 -16.40 -11.10 -16.20
CA ALA A 133 -16.66 -9.71 -16.60
C ALA A 133 -15.40 -9.07 -17.21
N PRO A 134 -15.52 -8.44 -18.40
CA PRO A 134 -14.45 -7.61 -18.96
C PRO A 134 -14.15 -6.42 -18.03
N VAL A 135 -12.86 -6.06 -17.88
CA VAL A 135 -12.43 -4.94 -17.02
C VAL A 135 -13.12 -3.62 -17.40
N SER A 136 -13.40 -3.41 -18.69
CA SER A 136 -14.08 -2.21 -19.21
C SER A 136 -15.48 -2.01 -18.64
N THR A 137 -16.18 -3.08 -18.26
CA THR A 137 -17.56 -3.06 -17.75
C THR A 137 -17.64 -2.87 -16.23
N LEU A 138 -16.51 -2.89 -15.53
CA LEU A 138 -16.45 -2.77 -14.08
C LEU A 138 -16.43 -1.30 -13.64
N SER A 139 -17.16 -0.99 -12.56
CA SER A 139 -17.07 0.31 -11.90
C SER A 139 -15.68 0.53 -11.28
N GLY A 140 -15.32 1.78 -10.91
CA GLY A 140 -14.07 2.09 -10.23
C GLY A 140 -13.86 1.27 -8.96
N GLY A 141 -14.89 1.17 -8.12
CA GLY A 141 -14.83 0.36 -6.89
C GLY A 141 -14.68 -1.15 -7.17
N GLN A 142 -15.33 -1.67 -8.22
CA GLN A 142 -15.16 -3.07 -8.64
C GLN A 142 -13.75 -3.32 -9.18
N LYS A 143 -13.22 -2.41 -9.99
CA LYS A 143 -11.82 -2.48 -10.46
C LYS A 143 -10.83 -2.51 -9.29
N GLN A 144 -11.05 -1.68 -8.28
CA GLN A 144 -10.20 -1.67 -7.08
C GLN A 144 -10.29 -2.98 -6.30
N ARG A 145 -11.48 -3.57 -6.15
CA ARG A 145 -11.66 -4.88 -5.52
C ARG A 145 -10.93 -5.99 -6.29
N ILE A 146 -10.94 -5.98 -7.63
CA ILE A 146 -10.14 -6.90 -8.44
C ILE A 146 -8.64 -6.67 -8.27
N ALA A 147 -8.19 -5.40 -8.19
CA ALA A 147 -6.79 -5.09 -7.93
C ALA A 147 -6.32 -5.59 -6.56
N ILE A 148 -7.17 -5.47 -5.53
CA ILE A 148 -6.92 -6.06 -4.21
C ILE A 148 -6.83 -7.59 -4.30
N ALA A 149 -7.81 -8.25 -4.93
CA ALA A 149 -7.82 -9.70 -5.09
C ALA A 149 -6.56 -10.20 -5.83
N ARG A 150 -6.15 -9.50 -6.90
CA ARG A 150 -4.90 -9.80 -7.63
C ARG A 150 -3.67 -9.66 -6.74
N ALA A 151 -3.59 -8.60 -5.92
CA ALA A 151 -2.47 -8.40 -5.01
C ALA A 151 -2.35 -9.50 -3.95
N LEU A 152 -3.47 -10.15 -3.60
CA LEU A 152 -3.54 -11.25 -2.63
C LEU A 152 -3.32 -12.64 -3.25
N ALA A 153 -3.27 -12.75 -4.58
CA ALA A 153 -3.23 -14.03 -5.28
C ALA A 153 -1.99 -14.87 -4.97
N SER A 154 -0.85 -14.22 -4.71
CA SER A 154 0.40 -14.88 -4.33
C SER A 154 0.57 -15.11 -2.83
N GLU A 155 -0.48 -14.90 -2.03
CA GLU A 155 -0.46 -15.06 -0.57
C GLU A 155 0.64 -14.22 0.09
N PRO A 156 0.65 -12.89 -0.12
CA PRO A 156 1.70 -12.03 0.39
C PRO A 156 1.68 -11.96 1.92
N SER A 157 2.82 -11.59 2.51
CA SER A 157 2.93 -11.22 3.93
C SER A 157 2.87 -9.70 4.14
N ILE A 158 3.17 -8.94 3.07
CA ILE A 158 3.19 -7.47 3.06
C ILE A 158 2.31 -6.98 1.92
N LEU A 159 1.47 -5.98 2.18
CA LEU A 159 0.62 -5.34 1.20
C LEU A 159 0.93 -3.84 1.15
N PHE A 160 1.44 -3.36 0.02
CA PHE A 160 1.60 -1.93 -0.23
C PHE A 160 0.36 -1.39 -0.94
N CYS A 161 -0.17 -0.27 -0.44
CA CYS A 161 -1.30 0.46 -1.00
C CYS A 161 -0.83 1.87 -1.37
N ASP A 162 -0.50 2.07 -2.66
CA ASP A 162 -0.04 3.36 -3.17
C ASP A 162 -1.23 4.16 -3.69
N GLU A 163 -1.70 5.12 -2.89
CA GLU A 163 -2.87 5.95 -3.16
C GLU A 163 -4.12 5.16 -3.61
N ALA A 164 -4.33 4.00 -3.02
CA ALA A 164 -5.31 2.99 -3.45
C ALA A 164 -6.78 3.47 -3.48
N THR A 165 -7.09 4.64 -2.95
CA THR A 165 -8.46 5.17 -2.87
C THR A 165 -8.62 6.56 -3.47
N SER A 166 -7.56 7.18 -3.98
CA SER A 166 -7.58 8.57 -4.45
C SER A 166 -8.48 8.81 -5.68
N ALA A 167 -8.74 7.77 -6.48
CA ALA A 167 -9.60 7.82 -7.67
C ALA A 167 -11.07 7.41 -7.39
N LEU A 168 -11.45 7.24 -6.11
CA LEU A 168 -12.76 6.72 -5.70
C LEU A 168 -13.58 7.80 -4.98
N ASP A 169 -14.90 7.70 -5.08
CA ASP A 169 -15.81 8.52 -4.29
C ASP A 169 -15.71 8.19 -2.78
N PRO A 170 -16.16 9.10 -1.88
CA PRO A 170 -15.99 8.91 -0.43
C PRO A 170 -16.68 7.66 0.14
N GLN A 171 -17.82 7.23 -0.42
CA GLN A 171 -18.52 6.05 0.05
C GLN A 171 -17.78 4.78 -0.35
N THR A 172 -17.33 4.70 -1.59
CA THR A 172 -16.52 3.60 -2.11
C THR A 172 -15.18 3.53 -1.37
N THR A 173 -14.54 4.68 -1.10
CA THR A 173 -13.31 4.77 -0.30
C THR A 173 -13.48 4.08 1.05
N ARG A 174 -14.52 4.45 1.83
CA ARG A 174 -14.78 3.81 3.13
C ARG A 174 -14.98 2.29 3.01
N SER A 175 -15.71 1.83 1.99
CA SER A 175 -15.92 0.41 1.73
C SER A 175 -14.63 -0.34 1.42
N ILE A 176 -13.73 0.25 0.62
CA ILE A 176 -12.42 -0.32 0.30
C ILE A 176 -11.49 -0.35 1.52
N LEU A 177 -11.46 0.70 2.31
CA LEU A 177 -10.65 0.74 3.55
C LEU A 177 -11.12 -0.30 4.57
N ALA A 178 -12.44 -0.46 4.74
CA ALA A 178 -13.00 -1.50 5.59
C ALA A 178 -12.61 -2.91 5.11
N LEU A 179 -12.68 -3.15 3.80
CA LEU A 179 -12.25 -4.41 3.18
C LEU A 179 -10.75 -4.68 3.43
N ILE A 180 -9.87 -3.68 3.24
CA ILE A 180 -8.43 -3.83 3.50
C ILE A 180 -8.17 -4.17 4.97
N LYS A 181 -8.86 -3.51 5.93
CA LYS A 181 -8.73 -3.81 7.36
C LYS A 181 -9.21 -5.23 7.72
N GLU A 182 -10.32 -5.68 7.13
CA GLU A 182 -10.81 -7.04 7.31
C GLU A 182 -9.80 -8.07 6.80
N ILE A 183 -9.29 -7.87 5.57
CA ILE A 183 -8.27 -8.73 4.94
C ILE A 183 -6.99 -8.73 5.77
N GLN A 184 -6.53 -7.57 6.23
CA GLN A 184 -5.34 -7.42 7.06
C GLN A 184 -5.42 -8.31 8.31
N LYS A 185 -6.57 -8.26 9.03
CA LYS A 185 -6.80 -9.07 10.23
C LYS A 185 -6.91 -10.56 9.90
N LYS A 186 -7.70 -10.92 8.87
CA LYS A 186 -7.96 -12.31 8.49
C LYS A 186 -6.71 -13.03 8.02
N MET A 187 -5.81 -12.32 7.32
CA MET A 187 -4.59 -12.90 6.74
C MET A 187 -3.31 -12.55 7.51
N ASN A 188 -3.41 -11.82 8.64
CA ASN A 188 -2.26 -11.34 9.43
C ASN A 188 -1.23 -10.57 8.57
N LEU A 189 -1.71 -9.69 7.68
CA LEU A 189 -0.85 -8.91 6.81
C LEU A 189 -0.21 -7.72 7.53
N THR A 190 0.98 -7.33 7.08
CA THR A 190 1.49 -5.99 7.31
C THR A 190 1.10 -5.13 6.12
N VAL A 191 0.33 -4.08 6.34
CA VAL A 191 -0.15 -3.18 5.29
C VAL A 191 0.59 -1.86 5.40
N VAL A 192 1.22 -1.42 4.31
CA VAL A 192 1.85 -0.09 4.21
C VAL A 192 1.00 0.76 3.27
N MET A 193 0.38 1.79 3.81
CA MET A 193 -0.56 2.64 3.09
C MET A 193 0.02 4.03 2.84
N ILE A 194 0.22 4.35 1.57
CA ILE A 194 0.69 5.66 1.14
C ILE A 194 -0.51 6.50 0.73
N THR A 195 -0.63 7.67 1.33
CA THR A 195 -1.70 8.59 1.01
C THR A 195 -1.33 10.03 1.39
N HIS A 196 -1.99 10.98 0.76
CA HIS A 196 -1.99 12.38 1.18
C HIS A 196 -3.30 12.77 1.90
N GLN A 197 -4.23 11.82 2.06
CA GLN A 197 -5.55 12.01 2.68
C GLN A 197 -5.51 11.62 4.15
N MET A 198 -5.63 12.60 5.04
CA MET A 198 -5.57 12.37 6.49
C MET A 198 -6.77 11.57 7.02
N GLU A 199 -7.94 11.68 6.38
CA GLU A 199 -9.11 10.87 6.72
C GLU A 199 -8.82 9.38 6.51
N VAL A 200 -8.13 9.02 5.44
CA VAL A 200 -7.72 7.63 5.17
C VAL A 200 -6.81 7.11 6.27
N VAL A 201 -5.84 7.94 6.72
CA VAL A 201 -4.94 7.56 7.82
C VAL A 201 -5.71 7.36 9.11
N ARG A 202 -6.57 8.31 9.48
CA ARG A 202 -7.38 8.25 10.72
C ARG A 202 -8.27 7.00 10.73
N ASP A 203 -8.90 6.68 9.60
CA ASP A 203 -9.93 5.65 9.52
C ASP A 203 -9.33 4.24 9.33
N ALA A 204 -8.13 4.13 8.75
CA ALA A 204 -7.56 2.84 8.37
C ALA A 204 -6.26 2.47 9.09
N CYS A 205 -5.42 3.42 9.49
CA CYS A 205 -4.08 3.12 10.00
C CYS A 205 -4.03 2.99 11.53
N ASP A 206 -3.11 2.19 12.02
CA ASP A 206 -2.78 2.04 13.44
C ASP A 206 -1.66 3.01 13.83
N ARG A 207 -0.66 3.14 12.96
CA ARG A 207 0.51 4.01 13.11
C ARG A 207 0.73 4.80 11.83
N VAL A 208 1.46 5.90 11.93
CA VAL A 208 1.78 6.76 10.79
C VAL A 208 3.15 7.39 10.91
N ALA A 209 3.86 7.49 9.79
CA ALA A 209 5.03 8.35 9.62
C ALA A 209 4.71 9.50 8.68
N VAL A 210 5.14 10.69 9.05
CA VAL A 210 5.01 11.92 8.26
C VAL A 210 6.35 12.20 7.59
N LEU A 211 6.35 12.25 6.25
CA LEU A 211 7.52 12.58 5.45
C LEU A 211 7.45 14.03 4.98
N ASP A 212 8.59 14.70 5.04
CA ASP A 212 8.81 15.99 4.40
C ASP A 212 10.26 16.12 3.95
N GLY A 213 10.49 16.61 2.71
CA GLY A 213 11.83 16.77 2.15
C GLY A 213 12.70 15.51 2.22
N GLY A 214 12.13 14.33 1.98
CA GLY A 214 12.86 13.05 2.02
C GLY A 214 13.14 12.49 3.42
N LYS A 215 12.66 13.15 4.49
CA LYS A 215 12.92 12.76 5.88
C LYS A 215 11.63 12.43 6.62
N VAL A 216 11.72 11.58 7.64
CA VAL A 216 10.65 11.37 8.61
C VAL A 216 10.71 12.51 9.62
N VAL A 217 9.67 13.34 9.65
CA VAL A 217 9.58 14.51 10.57
C VAL A 217 8.77 14.21 11.81
N GLU A 218 7.89 13.19 11.75
CA GLU A 218 7.13 12.71 12.90
C GLU A 218 6.66 11.27 12.66
N GLU A 219 6.61 10.47 13.73
CA GLU A 219 6.13 9.09 13.71
C GLU A 219 5.41 8.76 15.04
N GLY A 220 4.33 7.97 14.98
CA GLY A 220 3.63 7.55 16.19
C GLY A 220 2.36 6.75 15.91
N LEU A 221 1.60 6.50 16.99
CA LEU A 221 0.23 6.02 16.88
C LEU A 221 -0.62 7.10 16.21
N VAL A 222 -1.59 6.69 15.40
CA VAL A 222 -2.50 7.65 14.74
C VAL A 222 -3.23 8.50 15.77
N SER A 223 -3.68 7.91 16.91
CA SER A 223 -4.29 8.64 18.02
C SER A 223 -3.43 9.80 18.52
N ASP A 224 -2.14 9.57 18.70
CA ASP A 224 -1.22 10.55 19.29
C ASP A 224 -0.89 11.67 18.29
N ILE A 225 -0.64 11.30 17.04
CA ILE A 225 -0.37 12.25 15.94
C ILE A 225 -1.57 13.19 15.73
N PHE A 226 -2.80 12.67 15.82
CA PHE A 226 -4.02 13.49 15.65
C PHE A 226 -4.36 14.32 16.86
N SER A 227 -4.08 13.86 18.08
CA SER A 227 -4.40 14.60 19.32
C SER A 227 -3.33 15.61 19.72
N SER A 228 -2.05 15.30 19.45
CA SER A 228 -0.91 16.12 19.89
C SER A 228 0.23 16.13 18.87
N PRO A 229 0.00 16.73 17.67
CA PRO A 229 1.03 16.80 16.62
C PRO A 229 2.20 17.67 17.07
N LYS A 230 3.42 17.22 16.88
CA LYS A 230 4.66 17.89 17.30
C LYS A 230 5.25 18.71 16.16
N SER A 231 5.36 18.12 14.97
CA SER A 231 5.98 18.81 13.84
C SER A 231 5.06 19.88 13.25
N VAL A 232 5.63 20.95 12.71
CA VAL A 232 4.89 22.00 12.01
C VAL A 232 4.18 21.41 10.80
N VAL A 233 4.82 20.51 10.08
CA VAL A 233 4.27 19.85 8.91
C VAL A 233 3.02 19.04 9.25
N THR A 234 3.04 18.28 10.35
CA THR A 234 1.87 17.53 10.83
C THR A 234 0.73 18.46 11.23
N LYS A 235 1.02 19.55 11.93
CA LYS A 235 0.03 20.56 12.29
C LYS A 235 -0.65 21.17 11.07
N ASP A 236 0.13 21.50 10.04
CA ASP A 236 -0.39 22.03 8.77
C ASP A 236 -1.29 21.00 8.05
N PHE A 237 -0.93 19.72 8.07
CA PHE A 237 -1.78 18.66 7.51
C PHE A 237 -3.12 18.57 8.23
N LEU A 238 -3.13 18.66 9.55
CA LEU A 238 -4.33 18.51 10.36
C LEU A 238 -5.21 19.77 10.30
N SER A 239 -4.64 20.97 10.21
CA SER A 239 -5.41 22.22 10.11
C SER A 239 -6.25 22.27 8.82
N ASN A 240 -5.76 21.72 7.73
CA ASN A 240 -6.49 21.61 6.46
C ASN A 240 -7.74 20.71 6.56
N LEU A 241 -7.76 19.74 7.47
CA LEU A 241 -8.95 18.92 7.76
C LEU A 241 -10.07 19.70 8.44
N THR A 242 -9.71 20.62 9.33
CA THR A 242 -10.67 21.39 10.14
C THR A 242 -11.34 22.47 9.28
N SER A 243 -10.58 23.12 8.40
CA SER A 243 -11.08 24.18 7.51
C SER A 243 -12.07 23.67 6.45
N VAL A 244 -11.89 22.44 5.94
CA VAL A 244 -12.84 21.84 4.99
C VAL A 244 -14.17 21.48 5.66
N LYS A 245 -14.17 21.09 6.94
CA LYS A 245 -15.42 20.81 7.68
C LYS A 245 -16.22 22.07 7.96
N GLU A 246 -15.57 23.19 8.29
CA GLU A 246 -16.25 24.45 8.55
C GLU A 246 -16.86 25.09 7.30
N SER A 247 -16.27 24.84 6.11
CA SER A 247 -16.81 25.34 4.83
C SER A 247 -18.01 24.54 4.30
N LEU A 248 -18.24 23.31 4.79
CA LEU A 248 -19.37 22.44 4.41
C LEU A 248 -20.59 22.59 5.36
N VAL A 249 -20.47 23.35 6.44
CA VAL A 249 -21.56 23.58 7.43
C VAL A 249 -22.16 25.00 7.26
N ARG A 250 -21.68 25.78 6.30
CA ARG A 250 -22.25 27.05 5.87
C ARG A 250 -22.96 26.86 4.51
#